data_54e7d145484b17ae4f1069e299fc4e6f
#
_entry.id   54e7d145484b17ae4f1069e299fc4e6f
#
_cell.length_a   1.000
_cell.length_b   1.000
_cell.length_c   1.000
_cell.angle_alpha   90.00
_cell.angle_beta   90.00
_cell.angle_gamma   90.00
#
_symmetry.space_group_name_H-M   'P 1'
#
loop_
_entity.id
_entity.type
_entity.pdbx_description
1 polymer ?
#
loop_
_entity_poly.entity_id
_entity_poly.type
_entity_poly.pdbx_seq_one_letter_code
_entity_poly.pdbx_strand_id
1 'polypeptide(L)'
;MILSQFQSVGHDLFSRGLVCSHSGNLSIRLGENLIITRRGSQFNCLEENDLIETGINRNNRATPLASVELPVHRAIYQQTSAQAIVHAHPPHAVALSLNETEIIPNAEMLLVIGKVPVLGRDMEVAPGSLADIIARALEQHRIVMVYGHGSFAIGQLLEEAYSITTALEASCQVSCLLKSLKVDSARG
;
A
#
# COMPACT_ATOMS: atom_id res chain seq x y z
N MET A 1 2.87 21.93 -5.73
CA MET A 1 1.62 21.21 -5.35
C MET A 1 1.87 19.69 -5.24
N ILE A 2 2.32 18.98 -6.28
CA ILE A 2 2.56 17.51 -6.23
C ILE A 2 3.59 17.12 -5.16
N LEU A 3 4.78 17.74 -5.15
CA LEU A 3 5.82 17.44 -4.16
C LEU A 3 5.29 17.59 -2.73
N SER A 4 4.54 18.64 -2.42
CA SER A 4 4.00 18.85 -1.06
C SER A 4 3.02 17.76 -0.62
N GLN A 5 2.24 17.19 -1.54
CA GLN A 5 1.38 16.02 -1.23
C GLN A 5 2.22 14.78 -0.90
N PHE A 6 3.24 14.49 -1.70
CA PHE A 6 4.15 13.38 -1.43
C PHE A 6 4.90 13.55 -0.11
N GLN A 7 5.37 14.78 0.17
CA GLN A 7 6.05 15.10 1.44
C GLN A 7 5.13 14.93 2.64
N SER A 8 3.89 15.44 2.58
CA SER A 8 2.92 15.32 3.68
C SER A 8 2.58 13.87 3.95
N VAL A 9 2.14 13.13 2.92
CA VAL A 9 1.76 11.71 3.07
C VAL A 9 2.97 10.85 3.44
N GLY A 10 4.12 11.07 2.82
CA GLY A 10 5.35 10.34 3.10
C GLY A 10 5.81 10.53 4.54
N HIS A 11 5.85 11.79 5.00
CA HIS A 11 6.23 12.11 6.38
C HIS A 11 5.29 11.45 7.40
N ASP A 12 3.99 11.49 7.16
CA ASP A 12 3.00 10.87 8.05
C ASP A 12 3.12 9.34 8.08
N LEU A 13 3.31 8.69 6.92
CA LEU A 13 3.54 7.24 6.86
C LEU A 13 4.79 6.84 7.64
N PHE A 14 5.88 7.59 7.47
CA PHE A 14 7.13 7.36 8.20
C PHE A 14 6.96 7.58 9.71
N SER A 15 6.35 8.69 10.12
CA SER A 15 6.15 9.05 11.53
C SER A 15 5.26 8.06 12.27
N ARG A 16 4.33 7.40 11.58
CA ARG A 16 3.47 6.35 12.12
C ARG A 16 4.10 4.95 12.07
N GLY A 17 5.31 4.80 11.51
CA GLY A 17 5.97 3.51 11.36
C GLY A 17 5.30 2.58 10.34
N LEU A 18 4.57 3.14 9.36
CA LEU A 18 3.91 2.37 8.29
C LEU A 18 4.83 2.10 7.11
N VAL A 19 5.95 2.79 7.05
CA VAL A 19 7.06 2.58 6.12
C VAL A 19 8.38 2.72 6.87
N CYS A 20 9.43 2.10 6.35
CA CYS A 20 10.81 2.30 6.84
C CYS A 20 11.67 2.88 5.71
N SER A 21 12.97 3.09 5.98
CA SER A 21 13.91 3.69 5.02
C SER A 21 14.08 2.92 3.70
N HIS A 22 13.54 1.69 3.59
CA HIS A 22 13.71 0.82 2.43
C HIS A 22 12.40 0.20 1.95
N SER A 23 11.26 0.61 2.51
CA SER A 23 9.96 0.01 2.22
C SER A 23 8.91 1.06 1.89
N GLY A 24 7.92 0.63 1.10
CA GLY A 24 6.84 1.48 0.67
C GLY A 24 7.18 2.33 -0.55
N ASN A 25 6.14 2.75 -1.23
CA ASN A 25 6.20 3.70 -2.34
C ASN A 25 4.84 4.35 -2.57
N LEU A 26 4.87 5.53 -3.15
CA LEU A 26 3.72 6.36 -3.46
C LEU A 26 3.69 6.63 -4.95
N SER A 27 2.52 6.66 -5.56
CA SER A 27 2.38 7.19 -6.90
C SER A 27 1.06 7.93 -7.12
N ILE A 28 1.07 8.81 -8.13
CA ILE A 28 -0.12 9.45 -8.69
C ILE A 28 -0.13 9.29 -10.20
N ARG A 29 -1.34 9.21 -10.79
CA ARG A 29 -1.54 9.16 -12.23
C ARG A 29 -1.54 10.57 -12.82
N LEU A 30 -0.89 10.75 -13.96
CA LEU A 30 -0.92 11.96 -14.78
C LEU A 30 -1.24 11.58 -16.23
N GLY A 31 -2.52 11.36 -16.55
CA GLY A 31 -2.95 10.88 -17.86
C GLY A 31 -2.31 9.52 -18.20
N GLU A 32 -1.49 9.48 -19.25
CA GLU A 32 -0.76 8.28 -19.69
C GLU A 32 0.56 8.04 -18.92
N ASN A 33 0.93 8.95 -18.03
CA ASN A 33 2.09 8.86 -17.16
C ASN A 33 1.67 8.64 -15.71
N LEU A 34 2.65 8.30 -14.87
CA LEU A 34 2.56 8.36 -13.43
C LEU A 34 3.81 9.02 -12.86
N ILE A 35 3.67 9.63 -11.69
CA ILE A 35 4.79 9.99 -10.83
C ILE A 35 4.84 8.98 -9.71
N ILE A 36 6.02 8.39 -9.47
CA ILE A 36 6.26 7.41 -8.42
C ILE A 36 7.50 7.78 -7.62
N THR A 37 7.55 7.47 -6.34
CA THR A 37 8.75 7.65 -5.53
C THR A 37 9.91 6.84 -6.10
N ARG A 38 11.11 7.45 -6.04
CA ARG A 38 12.37 6.85 -6.47
C ARG A 38 12.71 5.66 -5.58
N ARG A 39 13.41 4.69 -6.14
CA ARG A 39 14.00 3.59 -5.37
C ARG A 39 14.92 4.13 -4.27
N GLY A 40 14.64 3.74 -3.01
CA GLY A 40 15.45 4.10 -1.86
C GLY A 40 15.25 5.53 -1.35
N SER A 41 14.20 6.23 -1.79
CA SER A 41 13.83 7.54 -1.22
C SER A 41 13.49 7.41 0.26
N GLN A 42 13.84 8.45 1.03
CA GLN A 42 13.49 8.56 2.44
C GLN A 42 12.20 9.34 2.62
N PHE A 43 11.17 8.70 3.10
CA PHE A 43 9.82 9.26 3.18
C PHE A 43 9.69 10.46 4.12
N ASN A 44 10.57 10.57 5.12
CA ASN A 44 10.60 11.69 6.05
C ASN A 44 11.15 12.99 5.43
N CYS A 45 11.80 12.94 4.27
CA CYS A 45 12.46 14.09 3.64
C CYS A 45 12.47 13.98 2.10
N LEU A 46 11.33 13.66 1.49
CA LEU A 46 11.21 13.58 0.04
C LEU A 46 11.55 14.93 -0.63
N GLU A 47 12.35 14.87 -1.68
CA GLU A 47 12.74 15.99 -2.51
C GLU A 47 12.22 15.81 -3.96
N GLU A 48 12.35 16.85 -4.79
CA GLU A 48 11.87 16.81 -6.18
C GLU A 48 12.54 15.67 -6.99
N ASN A 49 13.82 15.40 -6.74
CA ASN A 49 14.57 14.32 -7.38
C ASN A 49 14.15 12.91 -6.93
N ASP A 50 13.34 12.81 -5.90
CA ASP A 50 12.75 11.54 -5.44
C ASP A 50 11.43 11.21 -6.14
N LEU A 51 10.92 12.12 -6.98
CA LEU A 51 9.70 11.94 -7.75
C LEU A 51 10.06 11.63 -9.21
N ILE A 52 9.78 10.39 -9.62
CA ILE A 52 10.12 9.89 -10.95
C ILE A 52 8.87 9.85 -11.82
N GLU A 53 8.84 10.68 -12.86
CA GLU A 53 7.81 10.59 -13.88
C GLU A 53 8.18 9.54 -14.93
N THR A 54 7.25 8.63 -15.21
CA THR A 54 7.40 7.59 -16.26
C THR A 54 6.04 7.23 -16.87
N GLY A 55 6.04 6.58 -18.03
CA GLY A 55 4.80 6.13 -18.67
C GLY A 55 4.17 4.93 -17.97
N ILE A 56 2.82 4.85 -17.96
CA ILE A 56 2.09 3.67 -17.50
C ILE A 56 2.37 2.49 -18.42
N ASN A 57 2.38 2.71 -19.73
CA ASN A 57 2.52 1.66 -20.75
C ASN A 57 3.90 1.62 -21.41
N ARG A 58 4.81 2.55 -21.07
CA ARG A 58 6.12 2.68 -21.73
C ARG A 58 7.19 3.16 -20.77
N ASN A 59 8.41 2.76 -21.06
CA ASN A 59 9.59 3.28 -20.35
C ASN A 59 10.07 4.61 -20.96
N ASN A 60 10.73 5.41 -20.13
CA ASN A 60 11.50 6.57 -20.51
C ASN A 60 12.89 6.52 -19.84
N ARG A 61 13.70 7.59 -19.99
CA ARG A 61 15.06 7.65 -19.43
C ARG A 61 15.08 7.61 -17.90
N ALA A 62 14.02 8.09 -17.22
CA ALA A 62 13.94 8.12 -15.77
C ALA A 62 13.43 6.80 -15.17
N THR A 63 12.76 5.94 -15.95
CA THR A 63 12.18 4.67 -15.48
C THR A 63 13.12 3.81 -14.62
N PRO A 64 14.43 3.67 -14.91
CA PRO A 64 15.34 2.87 -14.08
C PRO A 64 15.53 3.40 -12.66
N LEU A 65 15.18 4.65 -12.39
CA LEU A 65 15.25 5.28 -11.07
C LEU A 65 13.99 5.07 -10.22
N ALA A 66 12.88 4.67 -10.84
CA ALA A 66 11.62 4.43 -10.16
C ALA A 66 11.70 3.29 -9.14
N SER A 67 10.73 3.23 -8.21
CA SER A 67 10.55 2.11 -7.29
C SER A 67 10.61 0.76 -8.03
N VAL A 68 11.13 -0.26 -7.37
CA VAL A 68 11.15 -1.65 -7.87
C VAL A 68 9.73 -2.21 -8.09
N GLU A 69 8.73 -1.64 -7.42
CA GLU A 69 7.33 -2.03 -7.52
C GLU A 69 6.56 -1.25 -8.60
N LEU A 70 7.26 -0.47 -9.44
CA LEU A 70 6.65 0.16 -10.62
C LEU A 70 5.77 -0.80 -11.45
N PRO A 71 6.15 -2.08 -11.67
CA PRO A 71 5.27 -3.02 -12.38
C PRO A 71 3.90 -3.21 -11.73
N VAL A 72 3.84 -3.26 -10.39
CA VAL A 72 2.57 -3.38 -9.64
C VAL A 72 1.73 -2.12 -9.83
N HIS A 73 2.32 -0.94 -9.65
CA HIS A 73 1.62 0.34 -9.85
C HIS A 73 1.07 0.47 -11.27
N ARG A 74 1.83 0.07 -12.26
CA ARG A 74 1.40 0.06 -13.67
C ARG A 74 0.20 -0.87 -13.88
N ALA A 75 0.25 -2.10 -13.37
CA ALA A 75 -0.85 -3.06 -13.48
C ALA A 75 -2.13 -2.52 -12.83
N ILE A 76 -2.01 -1.90 -11.65
CA ILE A 76 -3.14 -1.26 -10.97
C ILE A 76 -3.74 -0.13 -11.84
N TYR A 77 -2.91 0.79 -12.35
CA TYR A 77 -3.37 1.88 -13.19
C TYR A 77 -3.96 1.43 -14.54
N GLN A 78 -3.54 0.28 -15.05
CA GLN A 78 -4.07 -0.29 -16.30
C GLN A 78 -5.45 -0.93 -16.10
N GLN A 79 -5.71 -1.52 -14.92
CA GLN A 79 -6.92 -2.32 -14.66
C GLN A 79 -7.96 -1.57 -13.82
N THR A 80 -7.60 -0.45 -13.19
CA THR A 80 -8.50 0.31 -12.31
C THR A 80 -8.61 1.78 -12.72
N SER A 81 -9.59 2.47 -12.15
CA SER A 81 -9.76 3.93 -12.29
C SER A 81 -8.96 4.73 -11.26
N ALA A 82 -8.08 4.09 -10.49
CA ALA A 82 -7.27 4.74 -9.46
C ALA A 82 -6.46 5.91 -10.01
N GLN A 83 -6.37 6.99 -9.24
CA GLN A 83 -5.54 8.15 -9.55
C GLN A 83 -4.33 8.25 -8.60
N ALA A 84 -4.35 7.52 -7.48
CA ALA A 84 -3.26 7.47 -6.52
C ALA A 84 -3.14 6.07 -5.90
N ILE A 85 -1.92 5.70 -5.54
CA ILE A 85 -1.59 4.43 -4.89
C ILE A 85 -0.64 4.70 -3.73
N VAL A 86 -0.94 4.10 -2.58
CA VAL A 86 -0.06 4.00 -1.43
C VAL A 86 0.29 2.54 -1.21
N HIS A 87 1.57 2.22 -1.32
CA HIS A 87 2.11 0.95 -0.83
C HIS A 87 2.86 1.20 0.47
N ALA A 88 2.47 0.49 1.52
CA ALA A 88 3.01 0.61 2.86
C ALA A 88 3.10 -0.75 3.56
N HIS A 89 3.85 -0.81 4.67
CA HIS A 89 4.07 -2.03 5.46
C HIS A 89 3.50 -1.88 6.87
N PRO A 90 2.17 -1.70 7.03
CA PRO A 90 1.53 -1.48 8.32
C PRO A 90 1.73 -2.70 9.22
N PRO A 91 2.44 -2.57 10.37
CA PRO A 91 2.98 -3.73 11.08
C PRO A 91 1.93 -4.68 11.65
N HIS A 92 0.80 -4.16 12.17
CA HIS A 92 -0.26 -5.02 12.71
C HIS A 92 -1.03 -5.72 11.57
N ALA A 93 -1.25 -5.04 10.44
CA ALA A 93 -1.86 -5.68 9.27
C ALA A 93 -0.94 -6.75 8.67
N VAL A 94 0.38 -6.50 8.58
CA VAL A 94 1.36 -7.50 8.17
C VAL A 94 1.33 -8.72 9.11
N ALA A 95 1.32 -8.51 10.43
CA ALA A 95 1.24 -9.60 11.41
C ALA A 95 -0.04 -10.44 11.24
N LEU A 96 -1.20 -9.80 11.03
CA LEU A 96 -2.45 -10.51 10.80
C LEU A 96 -2.44 -11.26 9.46
N SER A 97 -1.85 -10.72 8.42
CA SER A 97 -1.77 -11.36 7.10
C SER A 97 -1.06 -12.72 7.14
N LEU A 98 -0.17 -12.96 8.11
CA LEU A 98 0.52 -14.24 8.28
C LEU A 98 -0.41 -15.38 8.74
N ASN A 99 -1.56 -15.06 9.31
CA ASN A 99 -2.51 -16.05 9.84
C ASN A 99 -3.87 -16.02 9.14
N GLU A 100 -4.27 -14.87 8.59
CA GLU A 100 -5.60 -14.67 8.00
C GLU A 100 -5.51 -14.72 6.46
N THR A 101 -6.56 -15.20 5.81
CA THR A 101 -6.72 -15.11 4.35
C THR A 101 -7.50 -13.87 3.93
N GLU A 102 -8.21 -13.25 4.87
CA GLU A 102 -8.96 -12.02 4.73
C GLU A 102 -8.95 -11.29 6.08
N ILE A 103 -8.58 -10.03 6.10
CA ILE A 103 -8.67 -9.20 7.30
C ILE A 103 -10.05 -8.55 7.33
N ILE A 104 -10.79 -8.79 8.43
CA ILE A 104 -12.09 -8.16 8.68
C ILE A 104 -11.86 -7.01 9.67
N PRO A 105 -11.96 -5.74 9.22
CA PRO A 105 -11.81 -4.59 10.07
C PRO A 105 -12.92 -4.52 11.16
N ASN A 106 -12.72 -3.67 12.18
CA ASN A 106 -13.78 -3.35 13.13
C ASN A 106 -15.00 -2.70 12.40
N ALA A 107 -16.15 -2.65 13.08
CA ALA A 107 -17.41 -2.27 12.44
C ALA A 107 -17.37 -0.90 11.74
N GLU A 108 -16.67 0.10 12.31
CA GLU A 108 -16.50 1.42 11.73
C GLU A 108 -15.66 1.37 10.46
N MET A 109 -14.47 0.74 10.54
CA MET A 109 -13.55 0.66 9.41
C MET A 109 -14.07 -0.28 8.31
N LEU A 110 -14.87 -1.28 8.65
CA LEU A 110 -15.53 -2.14 7.66
C LEU A 110 -16.42 -1.35 6.69
N LEU A 111 -17.07 -0.29 7.17
CA LEU A 111 -17.87 0.61 6.33
C LEU A 111 -16.99 1.49 5.43
N VAL A 112 -15.78 1.80 5.86
CA VAL A 112 -14.85 2.69 5.14
C VAL A 112 -14.02 1.95 4.11
N ILE A 113 -13.40 0.84 4.49
CA ILE A 113 -12.42 0.12 3.65
C ILE A 113 -12.90 -1.24 3.16
N GLY A 114 -14.03 -1.75 3.69
CA GLY A 114 -14.50 -3.10 3.38
C GLY A 114 -13.63 -4.19 3.99
N LYS A 115 -13.85 -5.43 3.57
CA LYS A 115 -12.98 -6.54 3.88
C LYS A 115 -11.70 -6.47 3.04
N VAL A 116 -10.58 -6.89 3.59
CA VAL A 116 -9.25 -6.75 2.98
C VAL A 116 -8.68 -8.13 2.67
N PRO A 117 -8.65 -8.56 1.41
CA PRO A 117 -8.10 -9.86 1.03
C PRO A 117 -6.58 -9.90 1.24
N VAL A 118 -6.08 -11.05 1.67
CA VAL A 118 -4.65 -11.35 1.79
C VAL A 118 -4.23 -12.21 0.60
N LEU A 119 -3.37 -11.66 -0.25
CA LEU A 119 -2.95 -12.24 -1.52
C LEU A 119 -1.56 -12.88 -1.42
N GLY A 120 -1.30 -13.90 -2.21
CA GLY A 120 0.05 -14.46 -2.40
C GLY A 120 0.50 -15.48 -1.35
N ARG A 121 -0.39 -16.01 -0.48
CA ARG A 121 -0.03 -16.97 0.57
C ARG A 121 0.50 -18.31 0.02
N ASP A 122 -0.15 -18.85 -1.02
CA ASP A 122 0.11 -20.22 -1.52
C ASP A 122 0.75 -20.20 -2.92
N MET A 123 1.39 -19.10 -3.27
CA MET A 123 1.83 -18.88 -4.64
C MET A 123 3.33 -19.04 -4.77
N GLU A 124 3.78 -20.07 -5.50
CA GLU A 124 4.99 -19.99 -6.32
C GLU A 124 4.72 -19.01 -7.46
N VAL A 125 4.71 -17.70 -7.15
CA VAL A 125 4.31 -16.66 -8.10
C VAL A 125 5.52 -16.21 -8.87
N ALA A 126 5.49 -16.35 -10.19
CA ALA A 126 6.39 -15.58 -11.05
C ALA A 126 6.15 -14.07 -10.78
N PRO A 127 7.20 -13.22 -10.72
CA PRO A 127 7.08 -11.82 -10.31
C PRO A 127 6.01 -11.00 -11.06
N GLY A 128 5.73 -11.33 -12.32
CA GLY A 128 4.69 -10.67 -13.11
C GLY A 128 3.25 -11.03 -12.72
N SER A 129 3.02 -12.25 -12.21
CA SER A 129 1.66 -12.70 -11.88
C SER A 129 1.11 -12.08 -10.59
N LEU A 130 1.96 -11.69 -9.64
CA LEU A 130 1.52 -11.01 -8.41
C LEU A 130 0.98 -9.61 -8.70
N ALA A 131 1.59 -8.85 -9.61
CA ALA A 131 1.11 -7.53 -10.01
C ALA A 131 -0.31 -7.60 -10.59
N ASP A 132 -0.58 -8.58 -11.46
CA ASP A 132 -1.90 -8.77 -12.06
C ASP A 132 -2.96 -9.21 -11.02
N ILE A 133 -2.57 -10.04 -10.06
CA ILE A 133 -3.47 -10.49 -8.99
C ILE A 133 -3.84 -9.32 -8.08
N ILE A 134 -2.87 -8.49 -7.69
CA ILE A 134 -3.10 -7.29 -6.91
C ILE A 134 -4.04 -6.34 -7.66
N ALA A 135 -3.76 -6.09 -8.95
CA ALA A 135 -4.56 -5.18 -9.75
C ALA A 135 -6.01 -5.66 -9.89
N ARG A 136 -6.26 -6.95 -10.18
CA ARG A 136 -7.61 -7.53 -10.26
C ARG A 136 -8.35 -7.45 -8.92
N ALA A 137 -7.69 -7.73 -7.82
CA ALA A 137 -8.34 -7.62 -6.51
C ALA A 137 -8.75 -6.16 -6.21
N LEU A 138 -7.95 -5.19 -6.63
CA LEU A 138 -8.24 -3.77 -6.46
C LEU A 138 -9.35 -3.24 -7.40
N GLU A 139 -9.86 -4.03 -8.35
CA GLU A 139 -11.10 -3.69 -9.05
C GLU A 139 -12.34 -3.72 -8.13
N GLN A 140 -12.29 -4.55 -7.08
CA GLN A 140 -13.40 -4.77 -6.14
C GLN A 140 -13.11 -4.27 -4.72
N HIS A 141 -11.84 -3.99 -4.40
CA HIS A 141 -11.39 -3.59 -3.07
C HIS A 141 -10.61 -2.27 -3.14
N ARG A 142 -10.72 -1.46 -2.09
CA ARG A 142 -9.97 -0.20 -1.98
C ARG A 142 -8.54 -0.41 -1.49
N ILE A 143 -8.29 -1.57 -0.85
CA ILE A 143 -7.00 -1.96 -0.28
C ILE A 143 -6.90 -3.48 -0.28
N VAL A 144 -5.70 -3.98 -0.52
CA VAL A 144 -5.35 -5.40 -0.40
C VAL A 144 -4.08 -5.56 0.44
N MET A 145 -3.94 -6.71 1.09
CA MET A 145 -2.69 -7.12 1.72
C MET A 145 -1.96 -8.15 0.85
N VAL A 146 -0.64 -8.03 0.79
CA VAL A 146 0.23 -9.11 0.29
C VAL A 146 0.78 -9.85 1.51
N TYR A 147 0.66 -11.17 1.52
CA TYR A 147 1.06 -12.06 2.60
C TYR A 147 2.46 -11.76 3.13
N GLY A 148 2.56 -11.41 4.42
CA GLY A 148 3.83 -11.13 5.09
C GLY A 148 4.64 -9.95 4.55
N HIS A 149 4.05 -9.14 3.63
CA HIS A 149 4.76 -8.07 2.94
C HIS A 149 4.21 -6.68 3.31
N GLY A 150 3.07 -6.31 2.75
CA GLY A 150 2.50 -4.98 2.94
C GLY A 150 1.15 -4.81 2.24
N SER A 151 0.62 -3.59 2.26
CA SER A 151 -0.67 -3.23 1.65
C SER A 151 -0.49 -2.41 0.38
N PHE A 152 -1.43 -2.54 -0.56
CA PHE A 152 -1.64 -1.61 -1.67
C PHE A 152 -3.03 -1.00 -1.52
N ALA A 153 -3.08 0.31 -1.30
CA ALA A 153 -4.32 1.08 -1.23
C ALA A 153 -4.44 2.00 -2.43
N ILE A 154 -5.66 2.14 -2.97
CA ILE A 154 -5.97 3.01 -4.09
C ILE A 154 -6.93 4.12 -3.69
N GLY A 155 -6.85 5.26 -4.38
CA GLY A 155 -7.74 6.40 -4.19
C GLY A 155 -7.78 7.31 -5.42
N GLN A 156 -8.68 8.29 -5.37
CA GLN A 156 -8.71 9.39 -6.34
C GLN A 156 -7.69 10.48 -5.97
N LEU A 157 -7.29 10.54 -4.70
CA LEU A 157 -6.25 11.42 -4.16
C LEU A 157 -5.24 10.59 -3.36
N LEU A 158 -4.02 11.08 -3.26
CA LEU A 158 -2.97 10.40 -2.47
C LEU A 158 -3.35 10.35 -0.99
N GLU A 159 -3.97 11.40 -0.48
CA GLU A 159 -4.48 11.48 0.89
C GLU A 159 -5.61 10.48 1.16
N GLU A 160 -6.42 10.16 0.15
CA GLU A 160 -7.46 9.13 0.27
C GLU A 160 -6.84 7.74 0.42
N ALA A 161 -5.89 7.36 -0.44
CA ALA A 161 -5.20 6.08 -0.35
C ALA A 161 -4.41 5.96 0.98
N TYR A 162 -3.81 7.06 1.46
CA TYR A 162 -3.19 7.14 2.77
C TYR A 162 -4.20 6.91 3.91
N SER A 163 -5.36 7.57 3.86
CA SER A 163 -6.42 7.42 4.88
C SER A 163 -6.90 5.97 4.98
N ILE A 164 -7.07 5.29 3.83
CA ILE A 164 -7.42 3.88 3.75
C ILE A 164 -6.34 2.99 4.40
N THR A 165 -5.07 3.28 4.15
CA THR A 165 -3.93 2.55 4.73
C THR A 165 -3.89 2.70 6.26
N THR A 166 -4.09 3.91 6.78
CA THR A 166 -4.11 4.16 8.23
C THR A 166 -5.34 3.57 8.91
N ALA A 167 -6.50 3.56 8.25
CA ALA A 167 -7.71 2.92 8.75
C ALA A 167 -7.53 1.40 8.90
N LEU A 168 -6.88 0.74 7.93
CA LEU A 168 -6.53 -0.68 8.03
C LEU A 168 -5.65 -0.93 9.25
N GLU A 169 -4.54 -0.20 9.39
CA GLU A 169 -3.60 -0.40 10.49
C GLU A 169 -4.24 -0.15 11.85
N ALA A 170 -5.03 0.92 12.02
CA ALA A 170 -5.72 1.21 13.26
C ALA A 170 -6.67 0.07 13.67
N SER A 171 -7.41 -0.49 12.71
CA SER A 171 -8.28 -1.64 12.97
C SER A 171 -7.50 -2.91 13.32
N CYS A 172 -6.39 -3.17 12.61
CA CYS A 172 -5.52 -4.31 12.87
C CYS A 172 -4.85 -4.22 14.25
N GLN A 173 -4.43 -3.03 14.67
CA GLN A 173 -3.88 -2.78 16.00
C GLN A 173 -4.87 -3.18 17.10
N VAL A 174 -6.12 -2.75 17.00
CA VAL A 174 -7.19 -3.13 17.94
C VAL A 174 -7.37 -4.65 17.95
N SER A 175 -7.39 -5.29 16.78
CA SER A 175 -7.54 -6.75 16.67
C SER A 175 -6.39 -7.51 17.33
N CYS A 176 -5.15 -7.04 17.17
CA CYS A 176 -3.97 -7.62 17.82
C CYS A 176 -4.02 -7.47 19.34
N LEU A 177 -4.40 -6.28 19.85
CA LEU A 177 -4.57 -6.03 21.28
C LEU A 177 -5.65 -6.93 21.88
N LEU A 178 -6.81 -7.10 21.23
CA LEU A 178 -7.87 -8.01 21.69
C LEU A 178 -7.42 -9.48 21.72
N LYS A 179 -6.62 -9.92 20.75
CA LYS A 179 -6.06 -11.28 20.75
C LYS A 179 -5.08 -11.48 21.92
N SER A 180 -4.24 -10.49 22.23
CA SER A 180 -3.32 -10.53 23.37
C SER A 180 -4.06 -10.61 24.71
N LEU A 181 -5.09 -9.81 24.91
CA LEU A 181 -5.91 -9.82 26.15
C LEU A 181 -6.64 -11.16 26.36
N LYS A 182 -7.09 -11.83 25.29
CA LYS A 182 -7.73 -13.15 25.39
C LYS A 182 -6.75 -14.25 25.79
N VAL A 183 -5.48 -14.18 25.38
CA VAL A 183 -4.44 -15.14 25.78
C VAL A 183 -4.17 -15.04 27.28
N ASP A 184 -4.10 -13.85 27.83
CA ASP A 184 -3.86 -13.66 29.27
C ASP A 184 -5.01 -14.17 30.12
N SER A 185 -6.27 -13.97 29.68
CA SER A 185 -7.44 -14.47 30.40
C SER A 185 -7.59 -16.01 30.37
N ALA A 186 -6.93 -16.70 29.44
CA ALA A 186 -6.93 -18.17 29.36
C ALA A 186 -5.83 -18.84 30.23
N ARG A 187 -4.90 -18.03 30.78
CA ARG A 187 -3.79 -18.50 31.64
C ARG A 187 -4.03 -18.28 33.16
N GLY A 188 -5.11 -17.63 33.53
CA GLY A 188 -5.57 -17.44 34.93
C GLY A 188 -6.68 -18.39 35.27
#